data_4bb146ee07232400be0eb36568565a56
#
_entry.id   4bb146ee07232400be0eb36568565a56
#
_cell.length_a   1.000
_cell.length_b   1.000
_cell.length_c   1.000
_cell.angle_alpha   90.00
_cell.angle_beta   90.00
_cell.angle_gamma   90.00
#
_symmetry.space_group_name_H-M   'P 1'
#
loop_
_entity.id
_entity.type
_entity.pdbx_description
1 polymer ?
#
loop_
_entity_poly.entity_id
_entity_poly.type
_entity_poly.pdbx_seq_one_letter_code
_entity_poly.pdbx_strand_id
1 'polypeptide(L)'
;MGEPQGRQGSLPVVDGAAFVGWHALNDTIMGGRSSGECRTGPGGLSFDAEVVEEGGGFVSVRSPLFSPPLDLSGYSALRLELAGEGRRFKLAVACSDGVAGLTELIPGGVRWVHEFATEPEGFSQVRIGFDQLTASVRARPIEGLPLGLPLRFDPARITRLQLLHSRFGDGGGPNPGFRPGELHLHLRAIFAEP
;
A
#
# COMPACT_ATOMS: atom_id res chain seq x y z
N MET A 1 26.00 -31.62 -11.67
CA MET A 1 25.43 -31.58 -10.31
C MET A 1 25.18 -30.12 -10.02
N GLY A 2 23.92 -29.64 -10.21
CA GLY A 2 23.53 -28.28 -9.86
C GLY A 2 23.26 -28.22 -8.37
N GLU A 3 23.89 -27.31 -7.67
CA GLU A 3 23.56 -26.99 -6.30
C GLU A 3 22.09 -26.54 -6.25
N PRO A 4 21.28 -26.97 -5.26
CA PRO A 4 19.95 -26.46 -5.07
C PRO A 4 20.08 -24.97 -4.67
N GLN A 5 19.56 -24.07 -5.53
CA GLN A 5 19.35 -22.68 -5.16
C GLN A 5 18.54 -22.69 -3.84
N GLY A 6 19.18 -22.28 -2.76
CA GLY A 6 18.55 -22.19 -1.46
C GLY A 6 17.29 -21.34 -1.60
N ARG A 7 16.14 -21.87 -1.11
CA ARG A 7 14.89 -21.09 -1.03
C ARG A 7 15.20 -19.81 -0.27
N GLN A 8 15.07 -18.70 -0.95
CA GLN A 8 15.18 -17.38 -0.34
C GLN A 8 14.10 -17.28 0.74
N GLY A 9 14.49 -17.03 1.99
CA GLY A 9 13.52 -16.87 3.09
C GLY A 9 12.79 -15.53 2.98
N SER A 10 11.76 -15.31 3.78
CA SER A 10 11.10 -14.01 3.90
C SER A 10 12.11 -12.94 4.34
N LEU A 11 12.04 -11.76 3.71
CA LEU A 11 12.89 -10.61 4.03
C LEU A 11 12.06 -9.54 4.75
N PRO A 12 12.43 -9.08 5.95
CA PRO A 12 11.81 -7.91 6.55
C PRO A 12 12.01 -6.67 5.66
N VAL A 13 10.93 -6.07 5.19
CA VAL A 13 10.96 -4.78 4.46
C VAL A 13 10.91 -3.65 5.47
N VAL A 14 10.01 -3.75 6.45
CA VAL A 14 9.91 -2.83 7.57
C VAL A 14 9.23 -3.55 8.74
N ASP A 15 9.78 -3.39 9.94
CA ASP A 15 9.22 -3.90 11.18
C ASP A 15 9.57 -3.02 12.38
N GLY A 16 8.84 -3.16 13.47
CA GLY A 16 9.11 -2.47 14.73
C GLY A 16 9.43 -0.99 14.54
N ALA A 17 10.55 -0.55 15.09
CA ALA A 17 10.99 0.86 15.04
C ALA A 17 11.36 1.37 13.64
N ALA A 18 11.51 0.47 12.65
CA ALA A 18 11.87 0.85 11.27
C ALA A 18 10.74 1.60 10.53
N PHE A 19 9.52 1.65 11.10
CA PHE A 19 8.44 2.50 10.59
C PHE A 19 8.67 4.01 10.76
N VAL A 20 9.80 4.42 11.30
CA VAL A 20 10.13 5.84 11.44
C VAL A 20 9.98 6.58 10.11
N GLY A 21 9.34 7.78 10.15
CA GLY A 21 9.08 8.58 8.96
C GLY A 21 7.78 8.24 8.20
N TRP A 22 7.10 7.14 8.55
CA TRP A 22 5.75 6.92 8.05
C TRP A 22 4.81 7.99 8.60
N HIS A 23 3.87 8.44 7.80
CA HIS A 23 2.98 9.54 8.15
C HIS A 23 1.58 9.36 7.55
N ALA A 24 0.62 10.02 8.17
CA ALA A 24 -0.75 10.08 7.69
C ALA A 24 -0.87 10.93 6.42
N LEU A 25 -1.72 10.50 5.49
CA LEU A 25 -2.17 11.28 4.34
C LEU A 25 -3.66 11.00 4.12
N ASN A 26 -4.49 12.01 4.38
CA ASN A 26 -5.94 11.88 4.38
C ASN A 26 -6.56 12.72 3.27
N ASP A 27 -7.88 12.61 3.12
CA ASP A 27 -8.67 13.30 2.10
C ASP A 27 -8.70 14.83 2.24
N THR A 28 -8.18 15.39 3.30
CA THR A 28 -8.01 16.84 3.49
C THR A 28 -7.24 17.50 2.35
N ILE A 29 -6.35 16.76 1.67
CA ILE A 29 -5.65 17.23 0.48
C ILE A 29 -6.59 17.48 -0.72
N MET A 30 -7.82 16.97 -0.65
CA MET A 30 -8.86 17.09 -1.68
C MET A 30 -10.09 17.85 -1.16
N GLY A 31 -9.99 18.47 0.02
CA GLY A 31 -11.11 19.18 0.66
C GLY A 31 -12.01 18.31 1.52
N GLY A 32 -11.64 17.05 1.80
CA GLY A 32 -12.32 16.18 2.76
C GLY A 32 -12.07 16.61 4.21
N ARG A 33 -12.74 15.92 5.14
CA ARG A 33 -12.70 16.22 6.58
C ARG A 33 -12.19 15.07 7.43
N SER A 34 -11.76 13.97 6.83
CA SER A 34 -11.17 12.86 7.56
C SER A 34 -9.85 13.30 8.21
N SER A 35 -9.56 12.78 9.39
CA SER A 35 -8.33 13.07 10.13
C SER A 35 -7.68 11.77 10.58
N GLY A 36 -6.41 11.81 10.91
CA GLY A 36 -5.70 10.64 11.44
C GLY A 36 -4.31 11.00 11.92
N GLU A 37 -3.87 10.31 12.96
CA GLU A 37 -2.56 10.44 13.56
C GLU A 37 -1.81 9.11 13.46
N CYS A 38 -0.57 9.18 12.96
CA CYS A 38 0.33 8.05 12.85
C CYS A 38 1.40 8.13 13.94
N ARG A 39 1.54 7.05 14.71
CA ARG A 39 2.58 6.89 15.72
C ARG A 39 3.40 5.65 15.43
N THR A 40 4.71 5.73 15.61
CA THR A 40 5.64 4.64 15.35
C THR A 40 6.46 4.33 16.60
N GLY A 41 6.81 3.05 16.77
CA GLY A 41 7.59 2.61 17.92
C GLY A 41 8.05 1.16 17.79
N PRO A 42 8.60 0.57 18.86
CA PRO A 42 9.13 -0.81 18.82
C PRO A 42 8.10 -1.87 18.41
N GLY A 43 6.81 -1.63 18.66
CA GLY A 43 5.72 -2.53 18.27
C GLY A 43 5.23 -2.37 16.83
N GLY A 44 5.80 -1.44 16.07
CA GLY A 44 5.36 -1.11 14.71
C GLY A 44 4.72 0.27 14.60
N LEU A 45 3.74 0.39 13.71
CA LEU A 45 3.00 1.61 13.43
C LEU A 45 1.56 1.48 13.94
N SER A 46 1.10 2.49 14.67
CA SER A 46 -0.31 2.67 15.05
C SER A 46 -0.87 3.88 14.32
N PHE A 47 -2.05 3.73 13.75
CA PHE A 47 -2.76 4.79 13.06
C PHE A 47 -4.19 4.86 13.57
N ASP A 48 -4.51 5.98 14.22
CA ASP A 48 -5.83 6.29 14.74
C ASP A 48 -6.45 7.38 13.88
N ALA A 49 -7.64 7.15 13.35
CA ALA A 49 -8.26 8.04 12.39
C ALA A 49 -9.78 8.17 12.60
N GLU A 50 -10.31 9.30 12.15
CA GLU A 50 -11.74 9.54 11.98
C GLU A 50 -12.04 9.67 10.49
N VAL A 51 -12.79 8.74 9.96
CA VAL A 51 -13.15 8.67 8.53
C VAL A 51 -14.46 9.38 8.30
N VAL A 52 -14.45 10.46 7.54
CA VAL A 52 -15.64 11.23 7.15
C VAL A 52 -15.94 10.96 5.68
N GLU A 53 -17.11 10.40 5.40
CA GLU A 53 -17.48 10.03 4.02
C GLU A 53 -17.69 11.23 3.12
N GLU A 54 -18.27 12.30 3.67
CA GLU A 54 -18.60 13.51 2.92
C GLU A 54 -17.34 14.28 2.48
N GLY A 55 -17.26 14.59 1.20
CA GLY A 55 -16.17 15.37 0.62
C GLY A 55 -14.90 14.58 0.30
N GLY A 56 -14.84 13.29 0.63
CA GLY A 56 -13.64 12.47 0.38
C GLY A 56 -13.87 11.01 0.73
N GLY A 57 -13.70 10.64 2.01
CA GLY A 57 -13.91 9.29 2.51
C GLY A 57 -12.67 8.40 2.36
N PHE A 58 -11.47 8.93 2.65
CA PHE A 58 -10.29 8.09 2.82
C PHE A 58 -9.34 8.60 3.88
N VAL A 59 -8.67 7.65 4.51
CA VAL A 59 -7.52 7.86 5.38
C VAL A 59 -6.42 6.89 4.98
N SER A 60 -5.18 7.30 5.18
CA SER A 60 -4.05 6.45 4.83
C SER A 60 -2.80 6.75 5.65
N VAL A 61 -1.91 5.75 5.70
CA VAL A 61 -0.52 5.90 6.13
C VAL A 61 0.41 5.51 5.01
N ARG A 62 1.48 6.26 4.84
CA ARG A 62 2.47 5.98 3.80
C ARG A 62 3.88 6.09 4.31
N SER A 63 4.76 5.31 3.68
CA SER A 63 6.20 5.34 3.94
C SER A 63 6.82 6.68 3.49
N PRO A 64 7.98 7.04 4.00
CA PRO A 64 8.86 7.99 3.31
C PRO A 64 9.20 7.46 1.92
N LEU A 65 9.77 8.33 1.10
CA LEU A 65 10.32 7.92 -0.19
C LEU A 65 11.57 7.06 0.05
N PHE A 66 11.56 5.84 -0.48
CA PHE A 66 12.75 4.99 -0.42
C PHE A 66 13.82 5.51 -1.39
N SER A 67 15.00 5.81 -0.87
CA SER A 67 16.14 6.30 -1.63
C SER A 67 17.43 5.64 -1.10
N PRO A 68 18.03 4.71 -1.84
CA PRO A 68 17.60 4.19 -3.14
C PRO A 68 16.26 3.46 -3.07
N PRO A 69 15.57 3.22 -4.21
CA PRO A 69 14.38 2.38 -4.27
C PRO A 69 14.64 0.98 -3.71
N LEU A 70 13.60 0.35 -3.14
CA LEU A 70 13.69 -1.03 -2.71
C LEU A 70 13.76 -1.95 -3.92
N ASP A 71 14.70 -2.88 -3.91
CA ASP A 71 14.80 -3.96 -4.89
C ASP A 71 14.25 -5.25 -4.27
N LEU A 72 13.05 -5.61 -4.68
CA LEU A 72 12.38 -6.86 -4.32
C LEU A 72 12.24 -7.81 -5.51
N SER A 73 13.09 -7.69 -6.54
CA SER A 73 13.04 -8.52 -7.76
C SER A 73 13.24 -10.01 -7.50
N GLY A 74 13.86 -10.38 -6.39
CA GLY A 74 14.02 -11.77 -5.94
C GLY A 74 12.79 -12.36 -5.22
N TYR A 75 11.69 -11.59 -5.09
CA TYR A 75 10.50 -11.96 -4.35
C TYR A 75 9.27 -11.90 -5.25
N SER A 76 8.17 -12.51 -4.82
CA SER A 76 6.92 -12.55 -5.59
C SER A 76 5.74 -11.90 -4.89
N ALA A 77 5.86 -11.58 -3.60
CA ALA A 77 4.77 -11.04 -2.80
C ALA A 77 5.27 -10.15 -1.65
N LEU A 78 4.32 -9.37 -1.12
CA LEU A 78 4.43 -8.77 0.22
C LEU A 78 3.49 -9.50 1.18
N ARG A 79 3.95 -9.77 2.40
CA ARG A 79 3.13 -10.22 3.51
C ARG A 79 3.09 -9.13 4.58
N LEU A 80 1.88 -8.72 4.93
CA LEU A 80 1.60 -7.72 5.95
C LEU A 80 1.10 -8.40 7.21
N GLU A 81 1.59 -7.96 8.36
CA GLU A 81 1.08 -8.35 9.69
C GLU A 81 0.40 -7.13 10.32
N LEU A 82 -0.93 -7.14 10.36
CA LEU A 82 -1.70 -5.98 10.79
C LEU A 82 -3.01 -6.36 11.48
N ALA A 83 -3.48 -5.47 12.36
CA ALA A 83 -4.82 -5.50 12.92
C ALA A 83 -5.61 -4.30 12.37
N GLY A 84 -6.79 -4.53 11.81
CA GLY A 84 -7.59 -3.51 11.11
C GLY A 84 -9.09 -3.63 11.35
N GLU A 85 -9.52 -4.33 12.43
CA GLU A 85 -10.89 -4.38 12.94
C GLU A 85 -11.92 -4.86 11.90
N GLY A 86 -11.55 -5.81 11.04
CA GLY A 86 -12.43 -6.34 10.00
C GLY A 86 -12.69 -5.37 8.85
N ARG A 87 -11.94 -4.27 8.77
CA ARG A 87 -12.05 -3.32 7.64
C ARG A 87 -11.29 -3.84 6.43
N ARG A 88 -11.68 -3.35 5.28
CA ARG A 88 -10.94 -3.58 4.03
C ARG A 88 -10.00 -2.40 3.78
N PHE A 89 -8.76 -2.74 3.50
CA PHE A 89 -7.70 -1.80 3.16
C PHE A 89 -7.20 -2.04 1.74
N LYS A 90 -6.52 -1.06 1.18
CA LYS A 90 -5.72 -1.21 -0.04
C LYS A 90 -4.24 -1.05 0.29
N LEU A 91 -3.42 -1.95 -0.24
CA LEU A 91 -2.00 -1.68 -0.41
C LEU A 91 -1.82 -0.94 -1.73
N ALA A 92 -1.12 0.19 -1.69
CA ALA A 92 -0.69 0.92 -2.88
C ALA A 92 0.83 0.99 -2.90
N VAL A 93 1.42 0.55 -4.01
CA VAL A 93 2.87 0.53 -4.22
C VAL A 93 3.20 1.51 -5.34
N ALA A 94 4.14 2.41 -5.08
CA ALA A 94 4.73 3.25 -6.10
C ALA A 94 6.07 2.68 -6.54
N CYS A 95 6.32 2.69 -7.85
CA CYS A 95 7.59 2.32 -8.44
C CYS A 95 8.12 3.50 -9.27
N SER A 96 9.45 3.66 -9.32
CA SER A 96 10.06 4.44 -10.38
C SER A 96 10.12 3.54 -11.61
N ASP A 97 9.31 3.83 -12.61
CA ASP A 97 9.38 3.04 -13.81
C ASP A 97 10.56 3.47 -14.71
N GLY A 98 11.14 2.48 -15.34
CA GLY A 98 12.27 2.67 -16.24
C GLY A 98 11.90 3.22 -17.62
N VAL A 99 10.67 3.67 -17.84
CA VAL A 99 10.21 4.25 -19.10
C VAL A 99 10.34 5.77 -19.00
N ALA A 100 11.58 6.26 -18.90
CA ALA A 100 11.95 7.67 -19.02
C ALA A 100 11.11 8.65 -18.18
N GLY A 101 10.57 8.24 -17.02
CA GLY A 101 9.76 9.08 -16.15
C GLY A 101 8.39 9.44 -16.70
N LEU A 102 7.90 8.76 -17.73
CA LEU A 102 6.58 9.05 -18.31
C LEU A 102 5.43 8.86 -17.31
N THR A 103 5.54 7.88 -16.40
CA THR A 103 4.54 7.72 -15.34
C THR A 103 4.68 8.78 -14.25
N GLU A 104 5.84 9.38 -14.06
CA GLU A 104 6.06 10.51 -13.15
C GLU A 104 5.40 11.80 -13.69
N LEU A 105 5.20 11.90 -15.01
CA LEU A 105 4.49 13.01 -15.64
C LEU A 105 2.96 12.92 -15.50
N ILE A 106 2.42 11.76 -15.11
CA ILE A 106 0.99 11.60 -14.87
C ILE A 106 0.63 12.27 -13.54
N PRO A 107 -0.25 13.28 -13.53
CA PRO A 107 -0.67 13.93 -12.29
C PRO A 107 -1.26 12.94 -11.29
N GLY A 108 -0.62 12.80 -10.12
CA GLY A 108 -0.95 11.81 -9.10
C GLY A 108 -0.16 10.50 -9.20
N GLY A 109 0.55 10.27 -10.30
CA GLY A 109 1.40 9.09 -10.52
C GLY A 109 0.61 7.77 -10.61
N VAL A 110 1.26 6.74 -11.17
CA VAL A 110 0.71 5.38 -11.16
C VAL A 110 0.94 4.76 -9.79
N ARG A 111 -0.09 4.08 -9.28
CA ARG A 111 -0.01 3.23 -8.09
C ARG A 111 -0.43 1.83 -8.46
N TRP A 112 0.28 0.85 -7.96
CA TRP A 112 -0.05 -0.55 -8.08
C TRP A 112 -0.80 -0.95 -6.83
N VAL A 113 -2.08 -1.32 -6.97
CA VAL A 113 -3.00 -1.46 -5.85
C VAL A 113 -3.61 -2.84 -5.76
N HIS A 114 -3.84 -3.30 -4.54
CA HIS A 114 -4.63 -4.48 -4.24
C HIS A 114 -5.42 -4.27 -2.96
N GLU A 115 -6.71 -4.63 -2.98
CA GLU A 115 -7.60 -4.54 -1.83
C GLU A 115 -7.63 -5.87 -1.07
N PHE A 116 -7.63 -5.79 0.26
CA PHE A 116 -7.68 -6.94 1.14
C PHE A 116 -8.52 -6.67 2.38
N ALA A 117 -9.06 -7.72 2.98
CA ALA A 117 -9.78 -7.66 4.24
C ALA A 117 -8.85 -7.98 5.42
N THR A 118 -9.19 -7.45 6.58
CA THR A 118 -8.57 -7.82 7.86
C THR A 118 -9.54 -8.61 8.72
N GLU A 119 -9.01 -9.37 9.67
CA GLU A 119 -9.85 -10.04 10.67
C GLU A 119 -10.51 -9.03 11.60
N PRO A 120 -11.73 -9.32 12.09
CA PRO A 120 -12.43 -8.46 13.05
C PRO A 120 -11.66 -8.26 14.36
N GLU A 121 -10.93 -9.29 14.78
CA GLU A 121 -10.16 -9.30 16.02
C GLU A 121 -8.75 -9.84 15.77
N GLY A 122 -7.77 -9.28 16.51
CA GLY A 122 -6.39 -9.72 16.44
C GLY A 122 -5.66 -9.31 15.17
N PHE A 123 -4.54 -9.99 14.90
CA PHE A 123 -3.69 -9.71 13.76
C PHE A 123 -4.01 -10.61 12.57
N SER A 124 -4.12 -10.00 11.43
CA SER A 124 -4.17 -10.67 10.12
C SER A 124 -2.76 -10.84 9.56
N GLN A 125 -2.53 -11.94 8.87
CA GLN A 125 -1.39 -12.11 7.97
C GLN A 125 -1.92 -12.12 6.54
N VAL A 126 -1.66 -11.05 5.81
CA VAL A 126 -2.17 -10.85 4.46
C VAL A 126 -1.02 -10.94 3.47
N ARG A 127 -1.06 -11.94 2.59
CA ARG A 127 -0.10 -12.11 1.49
C ARG A 127 -0.70 -11.52 0.22
N ILE A 128 0.03 -10.62 -0.41
CA ILE A 128 -0.34 -9.96 -1.67
C ILE A 128 0.73 -10.26 -2.71
N GLY A 129 0.39 -11.08 -3.70
CA GLY A 129 1.26 -11.37 -4.83
C GLY A 129 1.46 -10.13 -5.72
N PHE A 130 2.63 -9.99 -6.29
CA PHE A 130 2.90 -8.89 -7.22
C PHE A 130 2.05 -8.98 -8.48
N ASP A 131 1.61 -10.19 -8.85
CA ASP A 131 0.69 -10.48 -9.94
C ASP A 131 -0.77 -10.07 -9.66
N GLN A 132 -1.12 -9.84 -8.38
CA GLN A 132 -2.44 -9.36 -7.96
C GLN A 132 -2.55 -7.82 -7.99
N LEU A 133 -1.42 -7.13 -8.12
CA LEU A 133 -1.39 -5.68 -8.15
C LEU A 133 -1.90 -5.15 -9.49
N THR A 134 -2.83 -4.21 -9.44
CA THR A 134 -3.38 -3.55 -10.63
C THR A 134 -2.99 -2.08 -10.68
N ALA A 135 -2.69 -1.59 -11.88
CA ALA A 135 -2.31 -0.19 -12.06
C ALA A 135 -3.51 0.74 -11.88
N SER A 136 -3.32 1.83 -11.16
CA SER A 136 -4.36 2.82 -10.86
C SER A 136 -3.78 4.23 -10.85
N VAL A 137 -4.58 5.20 -11.33
CA VAL A 137 -4.32 6.63 -11.22
C VAL A 137 -5.53 7.29 -10.58
N ARG A 138 -5.32 8.01 -9.47
CA ARG A 138 -6.40 8.69 -8.73
C ARG A 138 -7.59 7.77 -8.41
N ALA A 139 -7.29 6.57 -7.90
CA ALA A 139 -8.26 5.52 -7.56
C ALA A 139 -9.06 4.96 -8.76
N ARG A 140 -8.62 5.18 -9.99
CA ARG A 140 -9.21 4.59 -11.19
C ARG A 140 -8.24 3.62 -11.83
N PRO A 141 -8.64 2.36 -12.08
CA PRO A 141 -7.83 1.40 -12.80
C PRO A 141 -7.44 1.92 -14.19
N ILE A 142 -6.24 1.58 -14.61
CA ILE A 142 -5.75 1.87 -15.96
C ILE A 142 -5.18 0.59 -16.57
N GLU A 143 -5.42 0.37 -17.87
CA GLU A 143 -4.94 -0.83 -18.58
C GLU A 143 -3.63 -0.59 -19.34
N GLY A 144 -3.22 0.66 -19.50
CA GLY A 144 -2.00 1.01 -20.23
C GLY A 144 -1.70 2.50 -20.18
N LEU A 145 -0.54 2.86 -20.68
CA LEU A 145 -0.11 4.25 -20.87
C LEU A 145 -0.61 4.79 -22.22
N PRO A 146 -0.66 6.13 -22.38
CA PRO A 146 -0.84 6.75 -23.69
C PRO A 146 0.15 6.16 -24.70
N LEU A 147 -0.25 6.03 -25.96
CA LEU A 147 0.52 5.43 -27.05
C LEU A 147 0.66 3.90 -26.98
N GLY A 148 -0.16 3.21 -26.19
CA GLY A 148 -0.17 1.75 -26.12
C GLY A 148 1.06 1.13 -25.44
N LEU A 149 1.81 1.92 -24.68
CA LEU A 149 2.96 1.41 -23.92
C LEU A 149 2.48 0.49 -22.78
N PRO A 150 3.09 -0.69 -22.62
CA PRO A 150 2.70 -1.62 -21.57
C PRO A 150 3.04 -1.07 -20.19
N LEU A 151 2.07 -1.12 -19.28
CA LEU A 151 2.32 -0.94 -17.86
C LEU A 151 2.77 -2.26 -17.25
N ARG A 152 3.89 -2.24 -16.54
CA ARG A 152 4.38 -3.39 -15.79
C ARG A 152 4.82 -2.95 -14.40
N PHE A 153 4.43 -3.74 -13.41
CA PHE A 153 4.97 -3.59 -12.06
C PHE A 153 6.46 -3.93 -12.07
N ASP A 154 7.27 -3.04 -11.50
CA ASP A 154 8.71 -3.26 -11.39
C ASP A 154 9.10 -3.42 -9.91
N PRO A 155 9.23 -4.67 -9.41
CA PRO A 155 9.60 -4.91 -8.03
C PRO A 155 11.05 -4.50 -7.69
N ALA A 156 11.91 -4.26 -8.69
CA ALA A 156 13.27 -3.79 -8.46
C ALA A 156 13.35 -2.29 -8.11
N ARG A 157 12.24 -1.55 -8.22
CA ARG A 157 12.26 -0.09 -8.13
C ARG A 157 11.11 0.48 -7.30
N ILE A 158 10.78 -0.16 -6.19
CA ILE A 158 9.71 0.30 -5.30
C ILE A 158 10.18 1.55 -4.56
N THR A 159 9.44 2.63 -4.72
CA THR A 159 9.78 3.93 -4.12
C THR A 159 8.93 4.27 -2.91
N ARG A 160 7.74 3.66 -2.76
CA ARG A 160 6.84 3.97 -1.65
C ARG A 160 5.81 2.87 -1.44
N LEU A 161 5.44 2.67 -0.17
CA LEU A 161 4.32 1.85 0.24
C LEU A 161 3.28 2.74 0.94
N GLN A 162 2.00 2.42 0.74
CA GLN A 162 0.89 3.12 1.38
C GLN A 162 -0.25 2.14 1.68
N LEU A 163 -0.84 2.25 2.87
CA LEU A 163 -2.06 1.56 3.24
C LEU A 163 -3.20 2.56 3.33
N LEU A 164 -4.31 2.27 2.66
CA LEU A 164 -5.49 3.13 2.61
C LEU A 164 -6.74 2.38 3.05
N HIS A 165 -7.60 3.06 3.83
CA HIS A 165 -9.01 2.73 3.95
C HIS A 165 -9.82 3.80 3.21
N SER A 166 -10.63 3.40 2.23
CA SER A 166 -11.30 4.33 1.32
C SER A 166 -12.70 3.81 0.96
N ARG A 167 -13.62 4.73 0.70
CA ARG A 167 -14.97 4.42 0.16
C ARG A 167 -14.93 3.77 -1.22
N PHE A 168 -13.81 3.91 -1.94
CA PHE A 168 -13.60 3.28 -3.25
C PHE A 168 -12.66 2.08 -3.15
N GLY A 169 -13.05 0.97 -3.76
CA GLY A 169 -12.24 -0.22 -3.92
C GLY A 169 -11.15 -0.06 -4.98
N ASP A 170 -10.34 -1.10 -5.19
CA ASP A 170 -9.25 -1.12 -6.18
C ASP A 170 -9.75 -1.10 -7.63
N GLY A 171 -10.98 -1.62 -7.87
CA GLY A 171 -11.66 -1.53 -9.16
C GLY A 171 -12.30 -0.17 -9.46
N GLY A 172 -12.17 0.83 -8.57
CA GLY A 172 -12.79 2.16 -8.72
C GLY A 172 -14.28 2.22 -8.34
N GLY A 173 -14.90 1.08 -8.04
CA GLY A 173 -16.26 0.97 -7.49
C GLY A 173 -16.29 1.16 -5.98
N PRO A 174 -17.48 1.03 -5.34
CA PRO A 174 -17.59 1.10 -3.88
C PRO A 174 -16.79 0.00 -3.18
N ASN A 175 -16.18 0.35 -2.04
CA ASN A 175 -15.58 -0.62 -1.13
C ASN A 175 -16.69 -1.18 -0.21
N PRO A 176 -17.06 -2.47 -0.31
CA PRO A 176 -18.14 -3.04 0.50
C PRO A 176 -17.78 -3.13 2.00
N GLY A 177 -16.49 -3.04 2.33
CA GLY A 177 -16.00 -2.98 3.70
C GLY A 177 -15.74 -1.55 4.21
N PHE A 178 -16.18 -0.53 3.48
CA PHE A 178 -16.07 0.86 3.93
C PHE A 178 -16.98 1.13 5.12
N ARG A 179 -16.40 1.73 6.14
CA ARG A 179 -17.13 2.20 7.32
C ARG A 179 -16.57 3.58 7.72
N PRO A 180 -17.40 4.64 7.74
CA PRO A 180 -17.03 5.91 8.33
C PRO A 180 -16.87 5.80 9.86
N GLY A 181 -16.36 6.85 10.49
CA GLY A 181 -16.14 6.93 11.92
C GLY A 181 -14.74 6.49 12.33
N GLU A 182 -14.59 6.14 13.61
CA GLU A 182 -13.31 5.76 14.18
C GLU A 182 -12.68 4.53 13.50
N LEU A 183 -11.39 4.61 13.26
CA LEU A 183 -10.58 3.56 12.65
C LEU A 183 -9.27 3.43 13.41
N HIS A 184 -8.94 2.20 13.80
CA HIS A 184 -7.64 1.86 14.37
C HIS A 184 -6.95 0.83 13.47
N LEU A 185 -5.73 1.16 13.06
CA LEU A 185 -4.86 0.26 12.31
C LEU A 185 -3.56 0.10 13.10
N HIS A 186 -3.18 -1.15 13.33
CA HIS A 186 -1.86 -1.47 13.85
C HIS A 186 -1.11 -2.32 12.81
N LEU A 187 -0.06 -1.77 12.23
CA LEU A 187 0.81 -2.45 11.28
C LEU A 187 2.11 -2.83 11.98
N ARG A 188 2.30 -4.15 12.23
CA ARG A 188 3.45 -4.67 12.95
C ARG A 188 4.68 -4.81 12.07
N ALA A 189 4.49 -5.36 10.86
CA ALA A 189 5.57 -5.63 9.94
C ALA A 189 5.08 -5.82 8.50
N ILE A 190 5.99 -5.60 7.55
CA ILE A 190 5.85 -5.95 6.13
C ILE A 190 7.08 -6.77 5.74
N PHE A 191 6.86 -7.93 5.13
CA PHE A 191 7.89 -8.83 4.64
C PHE A 191 7.76 -8.99 3.13
N ALA A 192 8.89 -9.18 2.44
CA ALA A 192 8.91 -9.72 1.09
C ALA A 192 9.00 -11.25 1.15
N GLU A 193 8.22 -11.94 0.32
CA GLU A 193 8.15 -13.40 0.26
C GLU A 193 8.45 -13.92 -1.15
N PRO A 194 9.07 -15.11 -1.23
CA PRO A 194 9.37 -15.79 -2.50
C PRO A 194 8.15 -16.07 -3.35
#